data_d8ec73d1a192c65a703a4647cc0efacd
#
_entry.id   d8ec73d1a192c65a703a4647cc0efacd
#
_cell.length_a   1.000
_cell.length_b   1.000
_cell.length_c   1.000
_cell.angle_alpha   90.00
_cell.angle_beta   90.00
_cell.angle_gamma   90.00
#
_symmetry.space_group_name_H-M   'P 1'
#
loop_
_entity.id
_entity.type
_entity.pdbx_description
1 polymer ?
#
loop_
_entity_poly.entity_id
_entity_poly.type
_entity_poly.pdbx_seq_one_letter_code
_entity_poly.pdbx_strand_id
1 'polypeptide(L)'
;MPDAATRARIQDLLNRIQDAYFDYNQHTLRPDAETALRSDAQTLSELIRQYPDFKLTVEGHCDERGSEEYNMALGDARAKQTKEYLATMGLPGDQLRTISYGKEHPVCSDHDEDCWQKNRRAHLTQAQ
;
A
#
# COMPACT_ATOMS: atom_id res chain seq x y z
N MET A 1 4.30 22.86 8.03
CA MET A 1 2.99 22.26 7.73
C MET A 1 2.49 22.75 6.38
N PRO A 2 2.02 21.87 5.50
CA PRO A 2 1.43 22.33 4.25
C PRO A 2 0.13 23.09 4.52
N ASP A 3 -0.16 24.07 3.68
CA ASP A 3 -1.41 24.80 3.76
C ASP A 3 -2.58 23.97 3.24
N ALA A 4 -3.80 24.51 3.31
CA ALA A 4 -5.00 23.80 2.91
C ALA A 4 -5.01 23.44 1.42
N ALA A 5 -4.51 24.34 0.56
CA ALA A 5 -4.44 24.07 -0.88
C ALA A 5 -3.45 22.96 -1.19
N THR A 6 -2.30 22.94 -0.53
CA THR A 6 -1.30 21.88 -0.69
C THR A 6 -1.84 20.55 -0.21
N ARG A 7 -2.51 20.52 0.96
CA ARG A 7 -3.12 19.28 1.47
C ARG A 7 -4.17 18.75 0.51
N ALA A 8 -4.99 19.62 -0.06
CA ALA A 8 -6.01 19.22 -1.03
C ALA A 8 -5.37 18.64 -2.29
N ARG A 9 -4.27 19.22 -2.77
CA ARG A 9 -3.55 18.73 -3.95
C ARG A 9 -2.95 17.34 -3.68
N ILE A 10 -2.33 17.17 -2.51
CA ILE A 10 -1.76 15.88 -2.10
C ILE A 10 -2.86 14.82 -2.05
N GLN A 11 -3.98 15.14 -1.40
CA GLN A 11 -5.10 14.19 -1.30
C GLN A 11 -5.68 13.84 -2.67
N ASP A 12 -5.75 14.81 -3.56
CA ASP A 12 -6.24 14.60 -4.93
C ASP A 12 -5.35 13.60 -5.68
N LEU A 13 -4.04 13.73 -5.55
CA LEU A 13 -3.09 12.79 -6.14
C LEU A 13 -3.19 11.41 -5.49
N LEU A 14 -3.33 11.36 -4.16
CA LEU A 14 -3.48 10.09 -3.45
C LEU A 14 -4.77 9.36 -3.81
N ASN A 15 -5.83 10.09 -4.16
CA ASN A 15 -7.09 9.48 -4.57
C ASN A 15 -6.98 8.72 -5.90
N ARG A 16 -5.90 8.91 -6.65
CA ARG A 16 -5.64 8.20 -7.91
C ARG A 16 -4.84 6.92 -7.70
N ILE A 17 -4.36 6.70 -6.48
CA ILE A 17 -3.52 5.53 -6.15
C ILE A 17 -4.40 4.29 -6.00
N GLN A 18 -3.95 3.18 -6.56
CA GLN A 18 -4.63 1.90 -6.51
C GLN A 18 -3.92 0.98 -5.53
N ASP A 19 -4.70 0.18 -4.79
CA ASP A 19 -4.12 -0.85 -3.93
C ASP A 19 -3.54 -1.99 -4.77
N ALA A 20 -2.53 -2.65 -4.23
CA ALA A 20 -1.97 -3.88 -4.81
C ALA A 20 -2.59 -5.08 -4.07
N TYR A 21 -3.16 -6.01 -4.82
CA TYR A 21 -3.85 -7.17 -4.24
C TYR A 21 -2.99 -8.42 -4.34
N PHE A 22 -3.20 -9.34 -3.40
CA PHE A 22 -2.39 -10.55 -3.28
C PHE A 22 -3.26 -11.80 -3.27
N ASP A 23 -2.67 -12.90 -3.72
CA ASP A 23 -3.29 -14.22 -3.61
C ASP A 23 -3.24 -14.71 -2.17
N TYR A 24 -4.09 -15.69 -1.86
CA TYR A 24 -4.13 -16.30 -0.55
C TYR A 24 -2.74 -16.81 -0.14
N ASN A 25 -2.36 -16.47 1.07
CA ASN A 25 -1.10 -16.95 1.68
C ASN A 25 0.18 -16.55 0.93
N GLN A 26 0.09 -15.56 0.02
CA GLN A 26 1.22 -15.13 -0.81
C GLN A 26 1.59 -13.68 -0.52
N HIS A 27 2.89 -13.38 -0.65
CA HIS A 27 3.37 -11.99 -0.64
C HIS A 27 4.09 -11.63 -1.95
N THR A 28 4.07 -12.53 -2.92
CA THR A 28 4.57 -12.27 -4.26
C THR A 28 3.59 -11.36 -5.00
N LEU A 29 4.10 -10.36 -5.69
CA LEU A 29 3.25 -9.45 -6.46
C LEU A 29 2.67 -10.15 -7.67
N ARG A 30 1.35 -10.09 -7.79
CA ARG A 30 0.64 -10.59 -8.97
C ARG A 30 0.87 -9.64 -10.15
N PRO A 31 0.70 -10.11 -11.40
CA PRO A 31 0.82 -9.22 -12.56
C PRO A 31 -0.08 -7.98 -12.48
N ASP A 32 -1.32 -8.12 -11.97
CA ASP A 32 -2.21 -6.98 -11.83
C ASP A 32 -1.74 -6.00 -10.75
N ALA A 33 -1.13 -6.52 -9.68
CA ALA A 33 -0.53 -5.67 -8.65
C ALA A 33 0.65 -4.88 -9.20
N GLU A 34 1.50 -5.51 -10.00
CA GLU A 34 2.62 -4.83 -10.64
C GLU A 34 2.13 -3.72 -11.58
N THR A 35 1.08 -3.98 -12.34
CA THR A 35 0.49 -2.97 -13.23
C THR A 35 -0.04 -1.78 -12.43
N ALA A 36 -0.78 -2.04 -11.35
CA ALA A 36 -1.28 -0.99 -10.47
C ALA A 36 -0.15 -0.16 -9.88
N LEU A 37 0.91 -0.83 -9.41
CA LEU A 37 2.05 -0.13 -8.80
C LEU A 37 2.86 0.66 -9.80
N ARG A 38 2.96 0.22 -11.05
CA ARG A 38 3.62 1.03 -12.09
C ARG A 38 2.87 2.33 -12.33
N SER A 39 1.53 2.27 -12.35
CA SER A 39 0.70 3.46 -12.47
C SER A 39 0.84 4.34 -11.24
N ASP A 40 0.79 3.73 -10.05
CA ASP A 40 0.95 4.44 -8.78
C ASP A 40 2.31 5.15 -8.71
N ALA A 41 3.36 4.50 -9.19
CA ALA A 41 4.71 5.07 -9.15
C ALA A 41 4.81 6.37 -9.95
N GLN A 42 4.10 6.49 -11.07
CA GLN A 42 4.08 7.73 -11.85
C GLN A 42 3.48 8.88 -11.05
N THR A 43 2.33 8.64 -10.41
CA THR A 43 1.65 9.63 -9.59
C THR A 43 2.50 9.99 -8.35
N LEU A 44 3.07 8.99 -7.69
CA LEU A 44 3.88 9.19 -6.50
C LEU A 44 5.19 9.91 -6.80
N SER A 45 5.82 9.63 -7.94
CA SER A 45 7.02 10.34 -8.37
C SER A 45 6.75 11.83 -8.57
N GLU A 46 5.62 12.17 -9.16
CA GLU A 46 5.20 13.56 -9.31
C GLU A 46 4.98 14.22 -7.96
N LEU A 47 4.30 13.51 -7.06
CA LEU A 47 4.01 14.00 -5.72
C LEU A 47 5.30 14.29 -4.93
N ILE A 48 6.24 13.35 -4.94
CA ILE A 48 7.52 13.49 -4.24
C ILE A 48 8.36 14.62 -4.84
N ARG A 49 8.32 14.76 -6.17
CA ARG A 49 9.06 15.85 -6.84
C ARG A 49 8.50 17.22 -6.44
N GLN A 50 7.19 17.35 -6.34
CA GLN A 50 6.54 18.62 -5.95
C GLN A 50 6.67 18.89 -4.45
N TYR A 51 6.68 17.84 -3.64
CA TYR A 51 6.71 17.94 -2.17
C TYR A 51 7.81 17.02 -1.63
N PRO A 52 9.08 17.49 -1.64
CA PRO A 52 10.21 16.62 -1.29
C PRO A 52 10.20 16.07 0.14
N ASP A 53 9.44 16.69 1.04
CA ASP A 53 9.31 16.22 2.42
C ASP A 53 8.18 15.20 2.59
N PHE A 54 7.45 14.90 1.52
CA PHE A 54 6.36 13.92 1.57
C PHE A 54 6.90 12.54 1.89
N LYS A 55 6.23 11.85 2.81
CA LYS A 55 6.55 10.47 3.15
C LYS A 55 5.32 9.60 2.99
N LEU A 56 5.54 8.40 2.45
CA LEU A 56 4.49 7.43 2.15
C LEU A 56 4.57 6.27 3.13
N THR A 57 3.42 5.82 3.60
CA THR A 57 3.31 4.57 4.34
C THR A 57 2.75 3.51 3.41
N VAL A 58 3.42 2.36 3.36
CA VAL A 58 2.97 1.18 2.64
C VAL A 58 2.42 0.21 3.68
N GLU A 59 1.09 0.03 3.67
CA GLU A 59 0.40 -0.81 4.64
C GLU A 59 0.16 -2.20 4.08
N GLY A 60 0.56 -3.23 4.82
CA GLY A 60 0.26 -4.61 4.47
C GLY A 60 -0.92 -5.12 5.24
N HIS A 61 -1.87 -5.73 4.53
CA HIS A 61 -3.12 -6.25 5.08
C HIS A 61 -3.38 -7.67 4.64
N CYS A 62 -4.11 -8.40 5.47
CA CYS A 62 -4.46 -9.80 5.22
C CYS A 62 -5.96 -10.00 5.39
N ASP A 63 -6.48 -11.14 4.90
CA ASP A 63 -7.85 -11.53 5.19
C ASP A 63 -7.94 -12.11 6.62
N GLU A 64 -9.15 -12.44 7.05
CA GLU A 64 -9.43 -12.83 8.44
C GLU A 64 -8.87 -14.18 8.85
N ARG A 65 -8.43 -15.01 7.90
CA ARG A 65 -8.04 -16.39 8.19
C ARG A 65 -6.63 -16.48 8.75
N GLY A 66 -6.44 -17.36 9.72
CA GLY A 66 -5.16 -17.61 10.36
C GLY A 66 -4.98 -16.81 11.65
N SER A 67 -3.83 -17.02 12.32
CA SER A 67 -3.53 -16.33 13.58
C SER A 67 -3.16 -14.87 13.35
N GLU A 68 -3.24 -14.08 14.41
CA GLU A 68 -2.80 -12.69 14.36
C GLU A 68 -1.30 -12.59 14.05
N GLU A 69 -0.50 -13.43 14.69
CA GLU A 69 0.94 -13.42 14.49
C GLU A 69 1.32 -13.75 13.06
N TYR A 70 0.71 -14.78 12.50
CA TYR A 70 0.94 -15.17 11.11
C TYR A 70 0.58 -14.05 10.15
N ASN A 71 -0.56 -13.41 10.37
CA ASN A 71 -1.04 -12.34 9.50
C ASN A 71 -0.25 -11.05 9.66
N MET A 72 0.27 -10.77 10.85
CA MET A 72 1.19 -9.63 11.02
C MET A 72 2.46 -9.83 10.21
N ALA A 73 3.01 -11.03 10.22
CA ALA A 73 4.21 -11.36 9.44
C ALA A 73 3.93 -11.32 7.94
N LEU A 74 2.79 -11.87 7.51
CA LEU A 74 2.40 -11.86 6.09
C LEU A 74 2.14 -10.44 5.59
N GLY A 75 1.45 -9.63 6.39
CA GLY A 75 1.23 -8.22 6.06
C GLY A 75 2.53 -7.45 5.93
N ASP A 76 3.49 -7.70 6.81
CA ASP A 76 4.81 -7.09 6.74
C ASP A 76 5.53 -7.48 5.44
N ALA A 77 5.49 -8.76 5.09
CA ALA A 77 6.10 -9.24 3.84
C ALA A 77 5.45 -8.59 2.62
N ARG A 78 4.12 -8.43 2.62
CA ARG A 78 3.40 -7.77 1.54
C ARG A 78 3.78 -6.30 1.41
N ALA A 79 3.88 -5.60 2.54
CA ALA A 79 4.30 -4.19 2.54
C ALA A 79 5.73 -4.03 2.03
N LYS A 80 6.64 -4.89 2.47
CA LYS A 80 8.03 -4.84 2.04
C LYS A 80 8.19 -5.14 0.56
N GLN A 81 7.49 -6.14 0.06
CA GLN A 81 7.52 -6.50 -1.36
C GLN A 81 7.03 -5.33 -2.21
N THR A 82 5.97 -4.67 -1.78
CA THR A 82 5.43 -3.50 -2.46
C THR A 82 6.43 -2.35 -2.45
N LYS A 83 7.04 -2.07 -1.30
CA LYS A 83 8.07 -1.03 -1.19
C LYS A 83 9.25 -1.31 -2.11
N GLU A 84 9.74 -2.54 -2.14
CA GLU A 84 10.85 -2.91 -3.01
C GLU A 84 10.52 -2.67 -4.49
N TYR A 85 9.32 -3.03 -4.90
CA TYR A 85 8.89 -2.81 -6.28
C TYR A 85 8.82 -1.32 -6.62
N LEU A 86 8.25 -0.51 -5.73
CA LEU A 86 8.20 0.95 -5.92
C LEU A 86 9.61 1.55 -5.99
N ALA A 87 10.54 1.03 -5.19
CA ALA A 87 11.92 1.49 -5.23
C ALA A 87 12.57 1.17 -6.57
N THR A 88 12.27 0.02 -7.19
CA THR A 88 12.77 -0.31 -8.54
C THR A 88 12.21 0.62 -9.60
N MET A 89 11.07 1.26 -9.32
CA MET A 89 10.47 2.26 -10.21
C MET A 89 11.04 3.67 -9.98
N GLY A 90 12.03 3.81 -9.10
CA GLY A 90 12.72 5.06 -8.86
C GLY A 90 12.26 5.87 -7.67
N LEU A 91 11.32 5.36 -6.85
CA LEU A 91 10.91 6.07 -5.66
C LEU A 91 11.98 5.96 -4.57
N PRO A 92 12.34 7.08 -3.89
CA PRO A 92 13.36 7.03 -2.84
C PRO A 92 12.93 6.18 -1.66
N GLY A 93 13.74 5.19 -1.28
CA GLY A 93 13.42 4.27 -0.20
C GLY A 93 13.25 4.94 1.16
N ASP A 94 13.95 6.04 1.41
CA ASP A 94 13.85 6.76 2.68
C ASP A 94 12.56 7.58 2.81
N GLN A 95 11.78 7.70 1.75
CA GLN A 95 10.45 8.32 1.78
C GLN A 95 9.34 7.29 1.84
N LEU A 96 9.68 6.00 1.90
CA LEU A 96 8.73 4.89 1.96
C LEU A 96 8.92 4.14 3.28
N ARG A 97 7.91 4.10 4.12
CA ARG A 97 7.93 3.28 5.32
C ARG A 97 6.87 2.19 5.22
N THR A 98 7.14 1.07 5.87
CA THR A 98 6.21 -0.07 5.86
C THR A 98 5.58 -0.26 7.23
N ILE A 99 4.34 -0.71 7.24
CA ILE A 99 3.65 -1.13 8.45
C ILE A 99 2.73 -2.30 8.12
N SER A 100 2.61 -3.26 9.03
CA SER A 100 1.63 -4.33 8.89
C SER A 100 0.50 -4.12 9.88
N TYR A 101 -0.73 -4.24 9.39
CA TYR A 101 -1.92 -4.30 10.23
C TYR A 101 -2.46 -5.73 10.33
N GLY A 102 -1.82 -6.68 9.64
CA GLY A 102 -2.30 -8.05 9.63
C GLY A 102 -3.75 -8.10 9.19
N LYS A 103 -4.59 -8.75 9.99
CA LYS A 103 -6.03 -8.85 9.70
C LYS A 103 -6.89 -7.87 10.51
N GLU A 104 -6.26 -6.89 11.16
CA GLU A 104 -6.95 -6.03 12.13
C GLU A 104 -7.77 -4.90 11.50
N HIS A 105 -7.48 -4.51 10.25
CA HIS A 105 -8.16 -3.39 9.59
C HIS A 105 -8.82 -3.83 8.28
N PRO A 106 -9.88 -4.67 8.35
CA PRO A 106 -10.54 -5.13 7.14
C PRO A 106 -11.34 -4.02 6.48
N VAL A 107 -11.37 -4.03 5.13
CA VAL A 107 -12.27 -3.18 4.35
C VAL A 107 -13.58 -3.90 4.02
N CYS A 108 -13.61 -5.20 4.27
CA CYS A 108 -14.77 -6.05 4.01
C CYS A 108 -14.87 -7.08 5.12
N SER A 109 -16.08 -7.32 5.64
CA SER A 109 -16.30 -8.17 6.82
C SER A 109 -17.06 -9.46 6.53
N ASP A 110 -17.39 -9.74 5.27
CA ASP A 110 -18.04 -11.00 4.90
C ASP A 110 -17.05 -12.15 4.91
N HIS A 111 -17.56 -13.39 5.01
CA HIS A 111 -16.73 -14.58 5.13
C HIS A 111 -16.74 -15.36 3.80
N ASP A 112 -16.29 -14.71 2.72
CA ASP A 112 -16.23 -15.33 1.39
C ASP A 112 -15.00 -14.82 0.63
N GLU A 113 -14.68 -15.47 -0.48
CA GLU A 113 -13.48 -15.17 -1.26
C GLU A 113 -13.49 -13.75 -1.84
N ASP A 114 -14.64 -13.25 -2.26
CA ASP A 114 -14.71 -11.89 -2.81
C ASP A 114 -14.29 -10.86 -1.76
N CYS A 115 -14.74 -11.06 -0.52
CA CYS A 115 -14.39 -10.20 0.59
C CYS A 115 -12.93 -10.38 1.00
N TRP A 116 -12.47 -11.62 1.12
CA TRP A 116 -11.08 -11.92 1.49
C TRP A 116 -10.10 -11.31 0.50
N GLN A 117 -10.42 -11.35 -0.80
CA GLN A 117 -9.57 -10.74 -1.83
C GLN A 117 -9.42 -9.24 -1.62
N LYS A 118 -10.49 -8.55 -1.21
CA LYS A 118 -10.42 -7.11 -0.94
C LYS A 118 -9.52 -6.79 0.24
N ASN A 119 -9.40 -7.71 1.20
CA ASN A 119 -8.57 -7.50 2.39
C ASN A 119 -7.09 -7.84 2.15
N ARG A 120 -6.78 -8.74 1.23
CA ARG A 120 -5.40 -9.12 0.90
C ARG A 120 -4.77 -8.05 0.02
N ARG A 121 -4.22 -7.01 0.65
CA ARG A 121 -3.76 -5.84 -0.11
C ARG A 121 -2.57 -5.13 0.54
N ALA A 122 -1.87 -4.37 -0.28
CA ALA A 122 -1.00 -3.30 0.19
C ALA A 122 -1.67 -1.97 -0.17
N HIS A 123 -1.82 -1.11 0.82
CA HIS A 123 -2.47 0.19 0.68
C HIS A 123 -1.44 1.28 0.89
N LEU A 124 -1.48 2.31 0.05
CA LEU A 124 -0.51 3.40 0.06
C LEU A 124 -1.19 4.67 0.58
N THR A 125 -0.60 5.27 1.62
CA THR A 125 -1.17 6.46 2.24
C THR A 125 -0.08 7.40 2.70
N GLN A 126 -0.44 8.63 3.01
CA GLN A 126 0.52 9.60 3.53
C GLN A 126 0.93 9.21 4.95
N ALA A 127 2.23 9.23 5.22
CA ALA A 127 2.74 8.99 6.57
C ALA A 127 2.37 10.14 7.50
N GLN A 128 1.96 9.78 8.70
CA GLN A 128 1.63 10.74 9.74
C GLN A 128 2.88 11.29 10.42
#